data_2fab28d36e4eb08deccc223bbda44d1a
#
_entry.id   2fab28d36e4eb08deccc223bbda44d1a
#
_cell.length_a   1.000
_cell.length_b   1.000
_cell.length_c   1.000
_cell.angle_alpha   90.00
_cell.angle_beta   90.00
_cell.angle_gamma   90.00
#
_symmetry.space_group_name_H-M   'P 1'
#
loop_
_entity.id
_entity.type
_entity.pdbx_description
1 polymer ?
#
loop_
_entity_poly.entity_id
_entity_poly.type
_entity_poly.pdbx_seq_one_letter_code
_entity_poly.pdbx_strand_id
1 'polypeptide(L)'
;MESNVDSVLLEQFRQDIWSKVPHIDEHDNAKVVNATPLVDLTEDLKECAKNVYNLNLTDSDLKVFGKFDSQLPTGSIKVRPAVHIIHDAIVSGKLRSGQTVIEATSGNFGIALGQLSRLGLTVISLVSRRLQEGVFEELRNENIRIMDLDMDICPAPGMKDSANDLTARATAANIRNQLSDLGYSVETFDKASPEVLELLAKQDIINLAKLLAKIYGCFCPEQYDNNLNLDVHRTVTAQEIDQQLGETGNSLQDFGIVCTFGTGGTSGGLSRYVYEKYGKKSLHVVFPQSAQDVAGIRTKAKAAGLTLYEPDMYAGQHEVDFDQAKPLLKYFVDKGHNIGESSALALYAVIQLANFGGGGKFVVIIADGIEKYKKNLEAMSKKRVRTQVSLDEAASSADEYDKIIWIHTQYTPRQEGIELIAKSLGVDPSKITVPTATTVGKLLATQKVPEELSPELQGTKGKSLLVCMAGQTSLMAAKVLAGNGIASESLIGGISELPEGKTRNLGELIRQATE
;
A
#
# COMPACT_ATOMS: atom_id res chain seq x y z
N MET A 1 24.10 15.52 33.51
CA MET A 1 22.92 14.70 33.16
C MET A 1 23.47 13.36 32.76
N GLU A 2 23.34 12.33 33.61
CA GLU A 2 23.73 10.97 33.24
C GLU A 2 22.93 10.55 32.02
N SER A 3 23.62 10.01 31.00
CA SER A 3 23.00 9.56 29.78
C SER A 3 22.01 8.42 30.11
N ASN A 4 20.73 8.65 29.91
CA ASN A 4 19.63 7.72 30.21
C ASN A 4 19.55 6.62 29.11
N VAL A 5 20.69 6.32 28.48
CA VAL A 5 20.86 5.36 27.39
C VAL A 5 20.84 3.94 27.95
N ASP A 6 20.03 3.09 27.37
CA ASP A 6 20.06 1.64 27.61
C ASP A 6 21.23 1.02 26.84
N SER A 7 22.40 0.94 27.49
CA SER A 7 23.62 0.49 26.86
C SER A 7 23.57 -0.98 26.42
N VAL A 8 22.83 -1.83 27.11
CA VAL A 8 22.67 -3.25 26.76
C VAL A 8 21.83 -3.38 25.49
N LEU A 9 20.70 -2.69 25.44
CA LEU A 9 19.85 -2.67 24.26
C LEU A 9 20.60 -2.09 23.04
N LEU A 10 21.36 -1.00 23.25
CA LEU A 10 22.12 -0.37 22.17
C LEU A 10 23.18 -1.31 21.60
N GLU A 11 23.91 -2.02 22.46
CA GLU A 11 24.95 -2.97 22.02
C GLU A 11 24.33 -4.13 21.22
N GLN A 12 23.26 -4.74 21.74
CA GLN A 12 22.55 -5.81 21.04
C GLN A 12 21.97 -5.32 19.70
N PHE A 13 21.35 -4.12 19.70
CA PHE A 13 20.82 -3.52 18.49
C PHE A 13 21.90 -3.30 17.43
N ARG A 14 23.08 -2.79 17.83
CA ARG A 14 24.21 -2.57 16.93
C ARG A 14 24.72 -3.88 16.33
N GLN A 15 24.85 -4.94 17.13
CA GLN A 15 25.34 -6.24 16.67
C GLN A 15 24.33 -6.94 15.76
N ASP A 16 23.06 -6.98 16.11
CA ASP A 16 22.07 -7.84 15.47
C ASP A 16 21.37 -7.19 14.28
N ILE A 17 21.22 -5.87 14.30
CA ILE A 17 20.40 -5.14 13.33
C ILE A 17 21.21 -4.07 12.58
N TRP A 18 21.81 -3.10 13.30
CA TRP A 18 22.51 -1.96 12.72
C TRP A 18 23.65 -2.39 11.79
N SER A 19 24.45 -3.36 12.21
CA SER A 19 25.56 -3.89 11.43
C SER A 19 25.20 -4.52 10.08
N LYS A 20 23.90 -4.70 9.79
CA LYS A 20 23.39 -5.32 8.55
C LYS A 20 22.68 -4.35 7.61
N VAL A 21 22.54 -3.09 8.03
CA VAL A 21 21.80 -2.06 7.29
C VAL A 21 22.78 -0.97 6.85
N PRO A 22 22.60 -0.35 5.68
CA PRO A 22 23.48 0.73 5.24
C PRO A 22 23.49 1.90 6.23
N HIS A 23 24.69 2.33 6.60
CA HIS A 23 24.95 3.47 7.46
C HIS A 23 26.30 4.10 7.14
N ILE A 24 26.54 5.30 7.63
CA ILE A 24 27.83 5.97 7.52
C ILE A 24 28.84 5.29 8.44
N ASP A 25 30.03 5.01 7.94
CA ASP A 25 31.12 4.45 8.72
C ASP A 25 31.48 5.38 9.90
N GLU A 26 31.60 4.83 11.11
CA GLU A 26 31.91 5.62 12.31
C GLU A 26 33.31 6.26 12.28
N HIS A 27 34.22 5.74 11.44
CA HIS A 27 35.60 6.21 11.30
C HIS A 27 35.85 6.99 10.02
N ASP A 28 34.95 6.90 9.04
CA ASP A 28 35.02 7.60 7.75
C ASP A 28 33.65 8.10 7.31
N ASN A 29 33.32 9.34 7.67
CA ASN A 29 32.04 9.99 7.35
C ASN A 29 31.77 10.11 5.83
N ALA A 30 32.78 9.84 4.99
CA ALA A 30 32.60 9.83 3.54
C ALA A 30 32.22 8.44 3.00
N LYS A 31 32.23 7.40 3.84
CA LYS A 31 32.00 6.01 3.41
C LYS A 31 30.67 5.46 3.92
N VAL A 32 29.88 4.88 3.01
CA VAL A 32 28.70 4.08 3.37
C VAL A 32 29.10 2.60 3.45
N VAL A 33 28.79 1.96 4.57
CA VAL A 33 28.99 0.52 4.77
C VAL A 33 27.68 -0.23 4.57
N ASN A 34 27.77 -1.52 4.25
CA ASN A 34 26.63 -2.42 3.96
C ASN A 34 25.76 -1.93 2.80
N ALA A 35 26.37 -1.31 1.81
CA ALA A 35 25.67 -0.79 0.63
C ALA A 35 24.87 -1.88 -0.10
N THR A 36 23.67 -1.55 -0.55
CA THR A 36 22.89 -2.43 -1.44
C THR A 36 23.39 -2.31 -2.89
N PRO A 37 23.20 -3.32 -3.75
CA PRO A 37 23.69 -3.27 -5.11
C PRO A 37 23.08 -2.14 -5.95
N LEU A 38 23.91 -1.53 -6.79
CA LEU A 38 23.51 -0.70 -7.91
C LEU A 38 23.77 -1.49 -9.20
N VAL A 39 22.73 -1.90 -9.90
CA VAL A 39 22.78 -2.84 -11.03
C VAL A 39 22.41 -2.13 -12.32
N ASP A 40 23.17 -2.32 -13.39
CA ASP A 40 22.83 -1.83 -14.73
C ASP A 40 21.65 -2.65 -15.30
N LEU A 41 20.53 -1.99 -15.53
CA LEU A 41 19.30 -2.55 -16.07
C LEU A 41 19.01 -2.07 -17.51
N THR A 42 19.97 -1.40 -18.14
CA THR A 42 19.79 -0.73 -19.41
C THR A 42 19.28 -1.68 -20.50
N GLU A 43 19.97 -2.80 -20.71
CA GLU A 43 19.60 -3.73 -21.78
C GLU A 43 18.30 -4.49 -21.46
N ASP A 44 18.11 -4.90 -20.21
CA ASP A 44 16.85 -5.56 -19.80
C ASP A 44 15.63 -4.64 -19.98
N LEU A 45 15.78 -3.34 -19.70
CA LEU A 45 14.70 -2.37 -19.89
C LEU A 45 14.44 -2.09 -21.38
N LYS A 46 15.48 -1.99 -22.21
CA LYS A 46 15.35 -1.87 -23.67
C LYS A 46 14.66 -3.08 -24.30
N GLU A 47 15.07 -4.28 -23.91
CA GLU A 47 14.41 -5.51 -24.35
C GLU A 47 12.96 -5.59 -23.88
N CYS A 48 12.67 -5.23 -22.65
CA CYS A 48 11.31 -5.16 -22.13
C CYS A 48 10.46 -4.16 -22.92
N ALA A 49 10.98 -2.95 -23.18
CA ALA A 49 10.29 -1.93 -23.99
C ALA A 49 9.93 -2.48 -25.38
N LYS A 50 10.85 -3.19 -26.03
CA LYS A 50 10.64 -3.80 -27.34
C LYS A 50 9.65 -4.97 -27.29
N ASN A 51 9.88 -5.93 -26.41
CA ASN A 51 9.17 -7.22 -26.42
C ASN A 51 7.78 -7.15 -25.78
N VAL A 52 7.59 -6.26 -24.81
CA VAL A 52 6.33 -6.14 -24.05
C VAL A 52 5.47 -4.99 -24.57
N TYR A 53 6.09 -3.86 -24.97
CA TYR A 53 5.38 -2.63 -25.32
C TYR A 53 5.50 -2.26 -26.80
N ASN A 54 6.28 -3.01 -27.58
CA ASN A 54 6.56 -2.71 -29.00
C ASN A 54 7.17 -1.29 -29.19
N LEU A 55 8.00 -0.87 -28.23
CA LEU A 55 8.71 0.41 -28.24
C LEU A 55 10.19 0.18 -28.55
N ASN A 56 10.74 0.88 -29.55
CA ASN A 56 12.15 0.76 -29.91
C ASN A 56 13.00 1.82 -29.17
N LEU A 57 13.69 1.40 -28.13
CA LEU A 57 14.66 2.23 -27.39
C LEU A 57 16.11 1.78 -27.66
N THR A 58 16.35 0.89 -28.62
CA THR A 58 17.68 0.28 -28.87
C THR A 58 18.72 1.33 -29.24
N ASP A 59 18.35 2.28 -30.11
CA ASP A 59 19.24 3.32 -30.61
C ASP A 59 19.28 4.58 -29.74
N SER A 60 18.57 4.57 -28.59
CA SER A 60 18.57 5.69 -27.65
C SER A 60 19.81 5.67 -26.76
N ASP A 61 20.20 6.84 -26.25
CA ASP A 61 21.28 7.01 -25.25
C ASP A 61 20.82 6.59 -23.82
N LEU A 62 19.75 5.81 -23.74
CA LEU A 62 19.19 5.34 -22.46
C LEU A 62 20.22 4.59 -21.65
N LYS A 63 20.42 5.01 -20.40
CA LYS A 63 21.18 4.30 -19.37
C LYS A 63 20.39 4.25 -18.08
N VAL A 64 20.23 3.05 -17.51
CA VAL A 64 19.38 2.83 -16.32
C VAL A 64 20.11 1.96 -15.31
N PHE A 65 20.24 2.46 -14.10
CA PHE A 65 20.69 1.69 -12.94
C PHE A 65 19.52 1.46 -11.96
N GLY A 66 19.40 0.26 -11.45
CA GLY A 66 18.50 -0.09 -10.35
C GLY A 66 19.23 -0.12 -9.02
N LYS A 67 18.76 0.64 -8.03
CA LYS A 67 19.24 0.56 -6.63
C LYS A 67 18.40 -0.46 -5.88
N PHE A 68 18.98 -1.65 -5.62
CA PHE A 68 18.26 -2.83 -5.15
C PHE A 68 18.11 -2.88 -3.62
N ASP A 69 17.25 -2.05 -3.07
CA ASP A 69 16.89 -2.08 -1.65
C ASP A 69 15.97 -3.28 -1.29
N SER A 70 15.50 -4.02 -2.30
CA SER A 70 14.88 -5.34 -2.12
C SER A 70 15.83 -6.41 -1.54
N GLN A 71 17.14 -6.14 -1.51
CA GLN A 71 18.14 -7.02 -0.91
C GLN A 71 18.48 -6.67 0.54
N LEU A 72 17.87 -5.64 1.10
CA LEU A 72 17.99 -5.32 2.52
C LEU A 72 17.38 -6.44 3.41
N PRO A 73 17.79 -6.56 4.66
CA PRO A 73 17.09 -7.37 5.64
C PRO A 73 15.59 -7.06 5.60
N THR A 74 14.71 -8.05 5.69
CA THR A 74 13.24 -7.92 5.49
C THR A 74 12.79 -7.51 4.07
N GLY A 75 13.71 -7.45 3.10
CA GLY A 75 13.41 -7.33 1.68
C GLY A 75 12.79 -5.99 1.25
N SER A 76 13.08 -4.87 1.96
CA SER A 76 12.56 -3.57 1.53
C SER A 76 13.35 -2.36 2.04
N ILE A 77 13.27 -1.26 1.29
CA ILE A 77 13.83 0.07 1.62
C ILE A 77 13.38 0.60 3.00
N LYS A 78 12.24 0.13 3.52
CA LYS A 78 11.69 0.57 4.81
C LYS A 78 12.56 0.19 6.00
N VAL A 79 13.49 -0.75 5.84
CA VAL A 79 14.50 -1.07 6.86
C VAL A 79 15.37 0.15 7.17
N ARG A 80 15.74 0.96 6.17
CA ARG A 80 16.58 2.14 6.38
C ARG A 80 15.97 3.12 7.40
N PRO A 81 14.78 3.70 7.18
CA PRO A 81 14.21 4.61 8.16
C PRO A 81 13.85 3.90 9.48
N ALA A 82 13.35 2.66 9.45
CA ALA A 82 13.00 1.94 10.67
C ALA A 82 14.23 1.81 11.60
N VAL A 83 15.35 1.33 11.08
CA VAL A 83 16.56 1.09 11.85
C VAL A 83 17.19 2.40 12.34
N HIS A 84 17.22 3.45 11.50
CA HIS A 84 17.77 4.75 11.89
C HIS A 84 16.93 5.47 12.96
N ILE A 85 15.60 5.42 12.85
CA ILE A 85 14.69 5.98 13.86
C ILE A 85 14.84 5.25 15.20
N ILE A 86 14.93 3.92 15.17
CA ILE A 86 15.10 3.12 16.39
C ILE A 86 16.48 3.35 17.01
N HIS A 87 17.55 3.43 16.21
CA HIS A 87 18.88 3.75 16.72
C HIS A 87 18.88 5.10 17.46
N ASP A 88 18.33 6.14 16.84
CA ASP A 88 18.22 7.46 17.47
C ASP A 88 17.40 7.39 18.77
N ALA A 89 16.29 6.66 18.75
CA ALA A 89 15.42 6.51 19.94
C ALA A 89 16.13 5.82 21.11
N ILE A 90 16.96 4.80 20.85
CA ILE A 90 17.76 4.13 21.88
C ILE A 90 18.85 5.08 22.38
N VAL A 91 19.62 5.71 21.49
CA VAL A 91 20.71 6.65 21.83
C VAL A 91 20.18 7.86 22.60
N SER A 92 19.00 8.38 22.25
CA SER A 92 18.38 9.49 22.97
C SER A 92 17.64 9.08 24.25
N GLY A 93 17.59 7.77 24.57
CA GLY A 93 16.90 7.23 25.76
C GLY A 93 15.36 7.27 25.68
N LYS A 94 14.81 7.50 24.49
CA LYS A 94 13.36 7.46 24.23
C LYS A 94 12.82 6.04 24.14
N LEU A 95 13.66 5.08 23.73
CA LEU A 95 13.34 3.66 23.65
C LEU A 95 14.29 2.86 24.53
N ARG A 96 13.74 1.96 25.36
CA ARG A 96 14.46 1.12 26.32
C ARG A 96 13.98 -0.32 26.30
N SER A 97 14.76 -1.20 26.87
CA SER A 97 14.43 -2.63 27.05
C SER A 97 13.04 -2.82 27.65
N GLY A 98 12.29 -3.77 27.13
CA GLY A 98 10.95 -4.12 27.61
C GLY A 98 9.83 -3.16 27.23
N GLN A 99 10.13 -2.04 26.53
CA GLN A 99 9.08 -1.16 26.02
C GLN A 99 8.39 -1.74 24.79
N THR A 100 7.19 -1.26 24.53
CA THR A 100 6.43 -1.56 23.32
C THR A 100 6.60 -0.44 22.29
N VAL A 101 6.72 -0.84 21.03
CA VAL A 101 6.69 0.05 19.84
C VAL A 101 5.32 -0.07 19.20
N ILE A 102 4.61 1.03 19.03
CA ILE A 102 3.30 1.07 18.35
C ILE A 102 3.41 1.95 17.10
N GLU A 103 2.98 1.44 15.95
CA GLU A 103 3.01 2.19 14.68
C GLU A 103 1.81 1.87 13.78
N ALA A 104 1.32 2.87 13.07
CA ALA A 104 0.38 2.69 11.97
C ALA A 104 1.17 2.36 10.70
N THR A 105 1.08 1.12 10.23
CA THR A 105 1.87 0.71 9.07
C THR A 105 1.13 -0.27 8.17
N SER A 106 1.28 -0.06 6.88
CA SER A 106 0.66 -0.87 5.84
C SER A 106 1.55 -2.03 5.36
N GLY A 107 2.55 -2.43 6.12
CA GLY A 107 3.35 -3.61 5.80
C GLY A 107 4.85 -3.44 5.94
N ASN A 108 5.56 -3.04 4.90
CA ASN A 108 7.03 -3.08 4.86
C ASN A 108 7.74 -2.37 6.03
N PHE A 109 7.19 -1.27 6.55
CA PHE A 109 7.77 -0.61 7.71
C PHE A 109 7.53 -1.41 9.00
N GLY A 110 6.31 -1.97 9.15
CA GLY A 110 6.00 -2.89 10.26
C GLY A 110 6.91 -4.12 10.25
N ILE A 111 7.05 -4.78 9.08
CA ILE A 111 7.97 -5.92 8.91
C ILE A 111 9.40 -5.53 9.31
N ALA A 112 9.86 -4.34 8.91
CA ALA A 112 11.18 -3.84 9.31
C ALA A 112 11.31 -3.65 10.84
N LEU A 113 10.27 -3.16 11.50
CA LEU A 113 10.23 -3.05 12.96
C LEU A 113 10.19 -4.42 13.67
N GLY A 114 9.68 -5.46 13.00
CA GLY A 114 9.59 -6.81 13.57
C GLY A 114 10.93 -7.39 14.02
N GLN A 115 12.05 -6.94 13.41
CA GLN A 115 13.39 -7.32 13.85
C GLN A 115 13.64 -6.99 15.33
N LEU A 116 12.94 -6.00 15.89
CA LEU A 116 13.06 -5.60 17.28
C LEU A 116 12.55 -6.68 18.26
N SER A 117 11.70 -7.59 17.80
CA SER A 117 11.24 -8.72 18.62
C SER A 117 12.38 -9.61 19.09
N ARG A 118 13.46 -9.68 18.31
CA ARG A 118 14.70 -10.41 18.63
C ARG A 118 15.46 -9.80 19.82
N LEU A 119 15.19 -8.53 20.09
CA LEU A 119 15.77 -7.77 21.22
C LEU A 119 14.82 -7.73 22.43
N GLY A 120 13.76 -8.54 22.43
CA GLY A 120 12.78 -8.58 23.53
C GLY A 120 11.82 -7.38 23.56
N LEU A 121 11.78 -6.56 22.51
CA LEU A 121 10.80 -5.48 22.37
C LEU A 121 9.50 -6.02 21.77
N THR A 122 8.36 -5.54 22.25
CA THR A 122 7.07 -5.84 21.64
C THR A 122 6.76 -4.83 20.55
N VAL A 123 6.34 -5.30 19.38
CA VAL A 123 5.90 -4.42 18.28
C VAL A 123 4.41 -4.63 18.04
N ILE A 124 3.63 -3.56 18.08
CA ILE A 124 2.20 -3.52 17.74
C ILE A 124 2.05 -2.71 16.46
N SER A 125 1.48 -3.34 15.44
CA SER A 125 1.18 -2.70 14.16
C SER A 125 -0.32 -2.48 14.02
N LEU A 126 -0.75 -1.23 13.90
CA LEU A 126 -2.13 -0.90 13.55
C LEU A 126 -2.29 -1.08 12.04
N VAL A 127 -3.17 -1.97 11.65
CA VAL A 127 -3.30 -2.42 10.26
C VAL A 127 -4.76 -2.30 9.81
N SER A 128 -4.98 -1.72 8.63
CA SER A 128 -6.27 -1.81 7.96
C SER A 128 -6.39 -3.13 7.20
N ARG A 129 -7.61 -3.66 7.02
CA ARG A 129 -7.87 -4.91 6.29
C ARG A 129 -7.45 -4.92 4.80
N ARG A 130 -6.99 -3.80 4.27
CA ARG A 130 -6.57 -3.67 2.86
C ARG A 130 -5.19 -4.27 2.56
N LEU A 131 -4.54 -4.91 3.52
CA LEU A 131 -3.24 -5.52 3.27
C LEU A 131 -3.38 -6.81 2.47
N GLN A 132 -2.43 -7.04 1.59
CA GLN A 132 -2.29 -8.28 0.85
C GLN A 132 -1.91 -9.43 1.82
N GLU A 133 -2.40 -10.64 1.56
CA GLU A 133 -2.20 -11.80 2.43
C GLU A 133 -0.72 -12.08 2.73
N GLY A 134 0.15 -11.99 1.70
CA GLY A 134 1.59 -12.18 1.88
C GLY A 134 2.24 -11.18 2.84
N VAL A 135 1.71 -9.96 2.92
CA VAL A 135 2.17 -8.95 3.89
C VAL A 135 1.74 -9.32 5.32
N PHE A 136 0.51 -9.83 5.49
CA PHE A 136 0.06 -10.33 6.79
C PHE A 136 0.88 -11.53 7.27
N GLU A 137 1.22 -12.46 6.37
CA GLU A 137 2.08 -13.60 6.67
C GLU A 137 3.45 -13.14 7.17
N GLU A 138 4.08 -12.19 6.48
CA GLU A 138 5.38 -11.64 6.89
C GLU A 138 5.32 -10.92 8.25
N LEU A 139 4.28 -10.12 8.51
CA LEU A 139 4.10 -9.48 9.82
C LEU A 139 4.01 -10.51 10.97
N ARG A 140 3.32 -11.63 10.73
CA ARG A 140 3.23 -12.72 11.72
C ARG A 140 4.56 -13.45 11.90
N ASN A 141 5.28 -13.70 10.81
CA ASN A 141 6.60 -14.36 10.82
C ASN A 141 7.62 -13.54 11.64
N GLU A 142 7.52 -12.22 11.62
CA GLU A 142 8.36 -11.31 12.39
C GLU A 142 7.85 -11.09 13.85
N ASN A 143 6.92 -11.91 14.34
CA ASN A 143 6.34 -11.84 15.68
C ASN A 143 5.68 -10.48 16.03
N ILE A 144 5.14 -9.78 15.03
CA ILE A 144 4.46 -8.52 15.25
C ILE A 144 3.04 -8.79 15.75
N ARG A 145 2.63 -8.05 16.77
CA ARG A 145 1.24 -8.03 17.25
C ARG A 145 0.41 -7.17 16.30
N ILE A 146 -0.40 -7.82 15.47
CA ILE A 146 -1.25 -7.13 14.51
C ILE A 146 -2.51 -6.69 15.23
N MET A 147 -2.73 -5.37 15.30
CA MET A 147 -3.99 -4.78 15.73
C MET A 147 -4.82 -4.49 14.49
N ASP A 148 -5.73 -5.41 14.18
CA ASP A 148 -6.65 -5.29 13.05
C ASP A 148 -7.74 -4.29 13.44
N LEU A 149 -7.80 -3.17 12.71
CA LEU A 149 -8.75 -2.10 12.97
C LEU A 149 -10.15 -2.41 12.47
N ASP A 150 -10.36 -3.54 11.81
CA ASP A 150 -11.64 -3.93 11.21
C ASP A 150 -12.28 -2.84 10.31
N MET A 151 -11.42 -1.95 9.79
CA MET A 151 -11.82 -0.79 9.00
C MET A 151 -11.94 -1.13 7.51
N ASP A 152 -12.67 -2.20 7.20
CA ASP A 152 -13.06 -2.50 5.81
C ASP A 152 -14.31 -1.72 5.40
N ILE A 153 -14.41 -0.53 5.95
CA ILE A 153 -15.48 0.35 5.62
C ILE A 153 -15.01 1.22 4.48
N CYS A 154 -15.52 0.89 3.31
CA CYS A 154 -15.60 1.88 2.26
C CYS A 154 -16.57 2.95 2.76
N PRO A 155 -16.11 4.12 3.22
CA PRO A 155 -17.05 5.22 3.46
C PRO A 155 -17.59 5.56 2.09
N ALA A 156 -18.86 5.26 1.86
CA ALA A 156 -19.53 5.78 0.68
C ALA A 156 -19.42 7.31 0.75
N PRO A 157 -18.96 7.99 -0.32
CA PRO A 157 -18.93 9.44 -0.34
C PRO A 157 -20.33 9.96 -0.01
N GLY A 158 -20.48 10.72 1.08
CA GLY A 158 -21.76 11.25 1.54
C GLY A 158 -22.46 10.50 2.67
N MET A 159 -21.93 9.36 3.17
CA MET A 159 -22.37 8.80 4.46
C MET A 159 -21.86 9.71 5.58
N LYS A 160 -22.64 10.73 5.92
CA LYS A 160 -22.38 11.60 7.06
C LYS A 160 -23.01 11.00 8.32
N ASP A 161 -22.19 10.92 9.33
CA ASP A 161 -22.39 10.92 10.76
C ASP A 161 -22.88 9.62 11.45
N SER A 162 -23.94 8.94 11.07
CA SER A 162 -24.44 7.81 11.87
C SER A 162 -23.75 6.46 11.61
N ALA A 163 -23.44 6.14 10.35
CA ALA A 163 -22.76 4.87 10.03
C ALA A 163 -21.28 4.94 10.38
N ASN A 164 -20.63 6.09 10.19
CA ASN A 164 -19.24 6.31 10.62
C ASN A 164 -19.12 6.23 12.15
N ASP A 165 -20.10 6.72 12.90
CA ASP A 165 -20.09 6.64 14.36
C ASP A 165 -20.27 5.20 14.87
N LEU A 166 -21.20 4.43 14.32
CA LEU A 166 -21.38 3.02 14.68
C LEU A 166 -20.13 2.18 14.41
N THR A 167 -19.51 2.41 13.28
CA THR A 167 -18.27 1.75 12.90
C THR A 167 -17.11 2.15 13.78
N ALA A 168 -16.91 3.45 14.01
CA ALA A 168 -15.87 3.93 14.91
C ALA A 168 -16.02 3.31 16.31
N ARG A 169 -17.25 3.18 16.83
CA ARG A 169 -17.54 2.54 18.12
C ARG A 169 -17.21 1.04 18.11
N ALA A 170 -17.59 0.32 17.03
CA ALA A 170 -17.27 -1.10 16.91
C ALA A 170 -15.76 -1.33 16.82
N THR A 171 -15.05 -0.52 16.04
CA THR A 171 -13.59 -0.57 15.92
C THR A 171 -12.93 -0.20 17.25
N ALA A 172 -13.39 0.83 17.95
CA ALA A 172 -12.85 1.21 19.26
C ALA A 172 -13.03 0.08 20.28
N ALA A 173 -14.20 -0.59 20.30
CA ALA A 173 -14.41 -1.75 21.16
C ALA A 173 -13.48 -2.91 20.83
N ASN A 174 -13.23 -3.15 19.54
CA ASN A 174 -12.27 -4.18 19.10
C ASN A 174 -10.84 -3.85 19.54
N ILE A 175 -10.38 -2.61 19.34
CA ILE A 175 -9.06 -2.14 19.81
C ILE A 175 -8.95 -2.30 21.33
N ARG A 176 -9.96 -1.88 22.07
CA ARG A 176 -10.02 -2.01 23.53
C ARG A 176 -9.84 -3.45 24.00
N ASN A 177 -10.55 -4.39 23.37
CA ASN A 177 -10.44 -5.81 23.67
C ASN A 177 -9.04 -6.35 23.36
N GLN A 178 -8.50 -6.05 22.17
CA GLN A 178 -7.15 -6.47 21.79
C GLN A 178 -6.08 -5.91 22.74
N LEU A 179 -6.19 -4.66 23.18
CA LEU A 179 -5.30 -4.06 24.17
C LEU A 179 -5.42 -4.74 25.53
N SER A 180 -6.64 -5.07 25.97
CA SER A 180 -6.89 -5.84 27.20
C SER A 180 -6.22 -7.22 27.14
N ASP A 181 -6.34 -7.93 26.02
CA ASP A 181 -5.72 -9.24 25.80
C ASP A 181 -4.18 -9.17 25.83
N LEU A 182 -3.62 -8.01 25.46
CA LEU A 182 -2.19 -7.71 25.57
C LEU A 182 -1.76 -7.23 26.96
N GLY A 183 -2.69 -7.12 27.93
CA GLY A 183 -2.42 -6.72 29.31
C GLY A 183 -2.42 -5.20 29.55
N TYR A 184 -2.89 -4.38 28.59
CA TYR A 184 -3.01 -2.95 28.78
C TYR A 184 -4.26 -2.57 29.58
N SER A 185 -4.19 -1.45 30.32
CA SER A 185 -5.29 -0.95 31.14
C SER A 185 -6.45 -0.49 30.27
N VAL A 186 -7.60 -1.13 30.43
CA VAL A 186 -8.86 -0.71 29.77
C VAL A 186 -9.37 0.63 30.28
N GLU A 187 -9.13 0.95 31.56
CA GLU A 187 -9.50 2.25 32.15
C GLU A 187 -8.75 3.41 31.46
N THR A 188 -7.47 3.19 31.11
CA THR A 188 -6.67 4.17 30.37
C THR A 188 -7.26 4.41 28.98
N PHE A 189 -7.69 3.35 28.30
CA PHE A 189 -8.37 3.45 27.00
C PHE A 189 -9.71 4.20 27.12
N ASP A 190 -10.51 3.82 28.11
CA ASP A 190 -11.85 4.40 28.32
C ASP A 190 -11.78 5.92 28.56
N LYS A 191 -10.77 6.41 29.25
CA LYS A 191 -10.50 7.85 29.43
C LYS A 191 -10.17 8.55 28.13
N ALA A 192 -9.48 7.89 27.20
CA ALA A 192 -9.12 8.42 25.87
C ALA A 192 -10.18 8.13 24.80
N SER A 193 -11.25 7.40 25.12
CA SER A 193 -12.26 6.95 24.17
C SER A 193 -12.87 8.07 23.30
N PRO A 194 -13.16 9.29 23.81
CA PRO A 194 -13.67 10.37 22.95
C PRO A 194 -12.71 10.73 21.81
N GLU A 195 -11.39 10.85 22.11
CA GLU A 195 -10.37 11.18 21.12
C GLU A 195 -10.13 10.01 20.14
N VAL A 196 -10.14 8.76 20.66
CA VAL A 196 -10.07 7.55 19.83
C VAL A 196 -11.23 7.51 18.82
N LEU A 197 -12.46 7.76 19.26
CA LEU A 197 -13.64 7.77 18.40
C LEU A 197 -13.56 8.87 17.33
N GLU A 198 -13.08 10.05 17.69
CA GLU A 198 -12.89 11.15 16.75
C GLU A 198 -11.88 10.79 15.65
N LEU A 199 -10.73 10.21 16.02
CA LEU A 199 -9.71 9.77 15.08
C LEU A 199 -10.20 8.64 14.18
N LEU A 200 -10.92 7.68 14.72
CA LEU A 200 -11.52 6.59 13.95
C LEU A 200 -12.59 7.11 12.97
N ALA A 201 -13.44 8.04 13.39
CA ALA A 201 -14.44 8.67 12.51
C ALA A 201 -13.80 9.43 11.35
N LYS A 202 -12.62 10.05 11.59
CA LYS A 202 -11.79 10.71 10.55
C LYS A 202 -10.93 9.73 9.75
N GLN A 203 -10.88 8.45 10.12
CA GLN A 203 -9.97 7.44 9.57
C GLN A 203 -8.48 7.82 9.71
N ASP A 204 -8.14 8.57 10.74
CA ASP A 204 -6.80 9.03 11.03
C ASP A 204 -6.04 8.01 11.89
N ILE A 205 -5.62 6.92 11.25
CA ILE A 205 -4.90 5.83 11.91
C ILE A 205 -3.47 6.23 12.35
N ILE A 206 -2.91 7.24 11.71
CA ILE A 206 -1.56 7.76 12.05
C ILE A 206 -1.62 8.41 13.43
N ASN A 207 -2.53 9.36 13.62
CA ASN A 207 -2.69 10.01 14.92
C ASN A 207 -3.27 9.07 15.98
N LEU A 208 -4.05 8.05 15.59
CA LEU A 208 -4.50 7.00 16.50
C LEU A 208 -3.32 6.22 17.09
N ALA A 209 -2.34 5.82 16.27
CA ALA A 209 -1.13 5.14 16.76
C ALA A 209 -0.35 6.02 17.73
N LYS A 210 -0.18 7.30 17.42
CA LYS A 210 0.47 8.28 18.32
C LYS A 210 -0.27 8.42 19.66
N LEU A 211 -1.60 8.52 19.61
CA LEU A 211 -2.44 8.59 20.80
C LEU A 211 -2.28 7.35 21.67
N LEU A 212 -2.39 6.15 21.09
CA LEU A 212 -2.23 4.88 21.84
C LEU A 212 -0.82 4.78 22.42
N ALA A 213 0.22 5.13 21.67
CA ALA A 213 1.58 5.15 22.21
C ALA A 213 1.71 6.11 23.39
N LYS A 214 1.15 7.31 23.29
CA LYS A 214 1.18 8.33 24.35
C LYS A 214 0.49 7.86 25.64
N ILE A 215 -0.73 7.34 25.55
CA ILE A 215 -1.51 6.97 26.73
C ILE A 215 -0.97 5.74 27.46
N TYR A 216 -0.23 4.87 26.74
CA TYR A 216 0.37 3.66 27.31
C TYR A 216 1.89 3.76 27.56
N GLY A 217 2.50 4.92 27.30
CA GLY A 217 3.94 5.12 27.47
C GLY A 217 4.79 4.25 26.53
N CYS A 218 4.25 3.93 25.36
CA CYS A 218 4.94 3.21 24.30
C CYS A 218 5.73 4.16 23.39
N PHE A 219 6.66 3.63 22.62
CA PHE A 219 7.36 4.40 21.60
C PHE A 219 6.59 4.34 20.26
N CYS A 220 6.42 5.49 19.60
CA CYS A 220 5.90 5.59 18.23
C CYS A 220 6.98 6.13 17.30
N PRO A 221 7.40 5.37 16.27
CA PRO A 221 8.40 5.82 15.30
C PRO A 221 7.96 7.01 14.44
N GLU A 222 6.65 7.18 14.23
CA GLU A 222 6.03 8.29 13.48
C GLU A 222 6.57 8.40 12.04
N GLN A 223 6.62 7.29 11.30
CA GLN A 223 7.25 7.24 9.98
C GLN A 223 6.78 8.31 8.98
N TYR A 224 5.60 8.90 9.18
CA TYR A 224 5.02 9.89 8.26
C TYR A 224 5.46 11.33 8.56
N ASP A 225 5.90 11.59 9.81
CA ASP A 225 6.24 12.94 10.28
C ASP A 225 7.68 13.03 10.81
N ASN A 226 8.36 11.91 10.99
CA ASN A 226 9.72 11.87 11.52
C ASN A 226 10.74 12.24 10.45
N ASN A 227 11.45 13.35 10.65
CA ASN A 227 12.49 13.81 9.72
C ASN A 227 13.64 12.81 9.52
N LEU A 228 13.91 11.91 10.48
CA LEU A 228 14.91 10.86 10.32
C LEU A 228 14.57 9.90 9.16
N ASN A 229 13.27 9.75 8.82
CA ASN A 229 12.87 9.00 7.63
C ASN A 229 13.38 9.67 6.33
N LEU A 230 13.43 11.00 6.30
CA LEU A 230 13.98 11.74 5.17
C LEU A 230 15.51 11.77 5.24
N ASP A 231 16.05 12.04 6.43
CA ASP A 231 17.49 12.25 6.62
C ASP A 231 18.33 11.01 6.28
N VAL A 232 17.87 9.81 6.59
CA VAL A 232 18.57 8.58 6.19
C VAL A 232 18.71 8.46 4.68
N HIS A 233 17.70 8.87 3.92
CA HIS A 233 17.79 8.85 2.47
C HIS A 233 18.67 9.96 1.91
N ARG A 234 18.72 11.12 2.59
CA ARG A 234 19.62 12.22 2.25
C ARG A 234 21.09 11.89 2.57
N THR A 235 21.37 11.40 3.77
CA THR A 235 22.75 11.22 4.26
C THR A 235 23.35 9.86 3.92
N VAL A 236 22.54 8.81 3.78
CA VAL A 236 23.02 7.45 3.50
C VAL A 236 22.68 7.03 2.08
N THR A 237 21.40 6.91 1.73
CA THR A 237 20.98 6.32 0.44
C THR A 237 21.51 7.11 -0.76
N ALA A 238 21.40 8.44 -0.72
CA ALA A 238 21.87 9.30 -1.81
C ALA A 238 23.41 9.25 -1.96
N GLN A 239 24.12 9.28 -0.83
CA GLN A 239 25.58 9.19 -0.83
C GLN A 239 26.05 7.84 -1.35
N GLU A 240 25.38 6.75 -0.97
CA GLU A 240 25.63 5.39 -1.44
C GLU A 240 25.48 5.28 -2.98
N ILE A 241 24.37 5.81 -3.53
CA ILE A 241 24.16 5.84 -4.99
C ILE A 241 25.26 6.64 -5.69
N ASP A 242 25.61 7.79 -5.16
CA ASP A 242 26.60 8.69 -5.76
C ASP A 242 28.00 8.07 -5.77
N GLN A 243 28.39 7.41 -4.68
CA GLN A 243 29.66 6.66 -4.60
C GLN A 243 29.69 5.52 -5.62
N GLN A 244 28.63 4.71 -5.68
CA GLN A 244 28.56 3.58 -6.59
C GLN A 244 28.54 4.00 -8.07
N LEU A 245 27.89 5.11 -8.41
CA LEU A 245 27.98 5.67 -9.76
C LEU A 245 29.41 6.12 -10.08
N GLY A 246 30.09 6.77 -9.11
CA GLY A 246 31.49 7.17 -9.26
C GLY A 246 32.42 5.99 -9.56
N GLU A 247 32.21 4.84 -8.91
CA GLU A 247 32.96 3.59 -9.17
C GLU A 247 32.78 3.08 -10.61
N THR A 248 31.65 3.37 -11.24
CA THR A 248 31.38 3.03 -12.65
C THR A 248 31.82 4.11 -13.64
N GLY A 249 32.49 5.17 -13.16
CA GLY A 249 32.92 6.31 -13.98
C GLY A 249 31.76 7.25 -14.37
N ASN A 250 30.64 7.17 -13.67
CA ASN A 250 29.49 8.05 -13.85
C ASN A 250 29.37 9.05 -12.69
N SER A 251 28.57 10.09 -12.88
CA SER A 251 28.25 11.06 -11.82
C SER A 251 26.73 11.13 -11.63
N LEU A 252 26.26 11.10 -10.39
CA LEU A 252 24.84 11.29 -10.08
C LEU A 252 24.28 12.61 -10.62
N GLN A 253 25.16 13.60 -10.84
CA GLN A 253 24.80 14.85 -11.49
C GLN A 253 24.13 14.66 -12.86
N ASP A 254 24.49 13.60 -13.60
CA ASP A 254 24.02 13.35 -14.97
C ASP A 254 22.75 12.50 -15.01
N PHE A 255 22.27 12.03 -13.87
CA PHE A 255 21.15 11.11 -13.76
C PHE A 255 19.88 11.75 -13.20
N GLY A 256 18.74 11.39 -13.78
CA GLY A 256 17.45 11.51 -13.12
C GLY A 256 17.27 10.38 -12.11
N ILE A 257 16.76 10.67 -10.92
CA ILE A 257 16.41 9.64 -9.95
C ILE A 257 14.90 9.40 -10.04
N VAL A 258 14.49 8.13 -10.13
CA VAL A 258 13.07 7.76 -10.24
C VAL A 258 12.67 6.90 -9.03
N CYS A 259 11.68 7.33 -8.28
CA CYS A 259 11.14 6.57 -7.17
C CYS A 259 9.63 6.74 -7.03
N THR A 260 8.97 5.75 -6.43
CA THR A 260 7.55 5.84 -6.06
C THR A 260 7.37 6.58 -4.74
N PHE A 261 6.16 7.12 -4.51
CA PHE A 261 5.84 7.89 -3.32
C PHE A 261 5.08 7.07 -2.28
N GLY A 262 5.67 6.89 -1.09
CA GLY A 262 5.02 6.28 0.07
C GLY A 262 4.78 7.29 1.20
N THR A 263 5.78 7.51 2.05
CA THR A 263 5.77 8.51 3.14
C THR A 263 6.32 9.86 2.73
N GLY A 264 7.11 9.90 1.66
CA GLY A 264 7.88 11.07 1.24
C GLY A 264 9.35 11.04 1.65
N GLY A 265 9.74 10.16 2.59
CA GLY A 265 11.13 10.11 3.09
C GLY A 265 12.16 9.88 1.99
N THR A 266 11.97 8.86 1.14
CA THR A 266 12.90 8.57 0.04
C THR A 266 12.97 9.72 -0.97
N SER A 267 11.82 10.20 -1.45
CA SER A 267 11.78 11.28 -2.43
C SER A 267 12.33 12.59 -1.87
N GLY A 268 11.96 12.96 -0.64
CA GLY A 268 12.46 14.16 0.01
C GLY A 268 13.98 14.08 0.27
N GLY A 269 14.48 12.97 0.82
CA GLY A 269 15.90 12.79 1.11
C GLY A 269 16.79 12.85 -0.13
N LEU A 270 16.43 12.09 -1.17
CA LEU A 270 17.18 12.06 -2.43
C LEU A 270 17.16 13.41 -3.14
N SER A 271 16.00 14.09 -3.20
CA SER A 271 15.90 15.40 -3.86
C SER A 271 16.72 16.46 -3.15
N ARG A 272 16.69 16.50 -1.81
CA ARG A 272 17.50 17.44 -1.02
C ARG A 272 18.98 17.21 -1.24
N TYR A 273 19.48 15.97 -1.20
CA TYR A 273 20.90 15.68 -1.45
C TYR A 273 21.37 16.20 -2.81
N VAL A 274 20.61 15.89 -3.87
CA VAL A 274 21.00 16.32 -5.23
C VAL A 274 20.96 17.83 -5.36
N TYR A 275 19.98 18.48 -4.76
CA TYR A 275 19.89 19.93 -4.77
C TYR A 275 21.04 20.59 -3.98
N GLU A 276 21.32 20.09 -2.78
CA GLU A 276 22.42 20.58 -1.92
C GLU A 276 23.79 20.41 -2.59
N LYS A 277 24.02 19.27 -3.23
CA LYS A 277 25.34 18.94 -3.81
C LYS A 277 25.54 19.51 -5.21
N TYR A 278 24.49 19.51 -6.05
CA TYR A 278 24.61 19.81 -7.48
C TYR A 278 23.77 21.01 -7.94
N GLY A 279 23.01 21.64 -7.05
CA GLY A 279 22.19 22.83 -7.36
C GLY A 279 21.04 22.61 -8.33
N LYS A 280 20.60 21.35 -8.54
CA LYS A 280 19.56 21.02 -9.51
C LYS A 280 18.52 20.06 -8.95
N LYS A 281 17.34 20.08 -9.57
CA LYS A 281 16.27 19.10 -9.33
C LYS A 281 16.41 17.98 -10.36
N SER A 282 16.55 16.75 -9.92
CA SER A 282 16.65 15.59 -10.81
C SER A 282 15.77 14.42 -10.40
N LEU A 283 14.96 14.58 -9.34
CA LEU A 283 14.10 13.53 -8.87
C LEU A 283 12.75 13.52 -9.59
N HIS A 284 12.37 12.39 -10.15
CA HIS A 284 11.06 12.10 -10.72
C HIS A 284 10.28 11.21 -9.77
N VAL A 285 9.16 11.70 -9.27
CA VAL A 285 8.28 10.96 -8.36
C VAL A 285 7.15 10.31 -9.14
N VAL A 286 6.91 9.04 -8.87
CA VAL A 286 5.90 8.23 -9.55
C VAL A 286 4.78 7.85 -8.59
N PHE A 287 3.55 8.09 -9.02
CA PHE A 287 2.31 7.77 -8.33
C PHE A 287 1.49 6.78 -9.16
N PRO A 288 0.72 5.87 -8.56
CA PRO A 288 -0.32 5.14 -9.28
C PRO A 288 -1.47 6.08 -9.63
N GLN A 289 -2.22 5.78 -10.67
CA GLN A 289 -3.45 6.49 -10.99
C GLN A 289 -4.47 6.41 -9.85
N SER A 290 -5.37 7.38 -9.75
CA SER A 290 -6.22 7.62 -8.56
C SER A 290 -7.09 6.44 -8.14
N ALA A 291 -7.49 5.57 -9.07
CA ALA A 291 -8.32 4.39 -8.80
C ALA A 291 -7.52 3.12 -8.45
N GLN A 292 -6.19 3.19 -8.47
CA GLN A 292 -5.32 2.01 -8.32
C GLN A 292 -4.69 1.96 -6.94
N ASP A 293 -4.61 0.73 -6.41
CA ASP A 293 -3.94 0.45 -5.14
C ASP A 293 -2.67 -0.36 -5.43
N VAL A 294 -1.52 0.22 -5.08
CA VAL A 294 -0.21 -0.43 -5.16
C VAL A 294 0.40 -0.43 -3.77
N ALA A 295 0.82 -1.61 -3.32
CA ALA A 295 1.24 -1.80 -1.94
C ALA A 295 2.34 -0.82 -1.51
N GLY A 296 2.12 -0.15 -0.38
CA GLY A 296 3.10 0.75 0.25
C GLY A 296 3.28 2.11 -0.42
N ILE A 297 2.57 2.41 -1.53
CA ILE A 297 2.63 3.72 -2.19
C ILE A 297 1.27 4.40 -2.21
N ARG A 298 1.28 5.72 -2.37
CA ARG A 298 0.09 6.57 -2.32
C ARG A 298 -0.18 7.19 -3.69
N THR A 299 -1.45 7.49 -3.94
CA THR A 299 -1.84 8.34 -5.07
C THR A 299 -1.40 9.79 -4.80
N LYS A 300 -1.24 10.58 -5.85
CA LYS A 300 -0.84 12.00 -5.74
C LYS A 300 -1.77 12.80 -4.83
N ALA A 301 -3.08 12.58 -4.93
CA ALA A 301 -4.06 13.24 -4.08
C ALA A 301 -3.86 12.94 -2.58
N LYS A 302 -3.50 11.70 -2.23
CA LYS A 302 -3.23 11.30 -0.84
C LYS A 302 -1.85 11.76 -0.35
N ALA A 303 -0.91 12.04 -1.24
CA ALA A 303 0.40 12.56 -0.90
C ALA A 303 0.35 14.01 -0.43
N ALA A 304 -0.54 14.83 -1.01
CA ALA A 304 -0.63 16.28 -0.76
C ALA A 304 -0.84 16.68 0.72
N GLY A 305 -1.37 15.76 1.54
CA GLY A 305 -1.58 15.98 2.98
C GLY A 305 -0.43 15.51 3.88
N LEU A 306 0.67 14.97 3.33
CA LEU A 306 1.77 14.43 4.13
C LEU A 306 2.89 15.45 4.35
N THR A 307 3.43 15.46 5.56
CA THR A 307 4.47 16.39 6.00
C THR A 307 5.76 16.32 5.17
N LEU A 308 6.15 15.11 4.73
CA LEU A 308 7.37 14.86 3.97
C LEU A 308 7.17 14.98 2.44
N TYR A 309 6.03 15.50 1.97
CA TYR A 309 5.78 15.72 0.56
C TYR A 309 6.27 17.11 0.14
N GLU A 310 7.30 17.16 -0.70
CA GLU A 310 7.98 18.39 -1.14
C GLU A 310 7.93 18.54 -2.67
N PRO A 311 6.75 18.82 -3.26
CA PRO A 311 6.56 18.84 -4.71
C PRO A 311 7.48 19.83 -5.43
N ASP A 312 7.87 20.92 -4.78
CA ASP A 312 8.75 21.93 -5.36
C ASP A 312 10.20 21.48 -5.50
N MET A 313 10.59 20.39 -4.83
CA MET A 313 11.93 19.82 -4.91
C MET A 313 12.07 18.79 -6.06
N TYR A 314 10.97 18.41 -6.72
CA TYR A 314 10.99 17.38 -7.75
C TYR A 314 11.20 17.97 -9.15
N ALA A 315 11.92 17.23 -10.02
CA ALA A 315 12.05 17.53 -11.44
C ALA A 315 10.75 17.20 -12.20
N GLY A 316 10.05 16.17 -11.75
CA GLY A 316 8.77 15.76 -12.33
C GLY A 316 7.93 14.89 -11.40
N GLN A 317 6.63 14.89 -11.65
CA GLN A 317 5.64 14.08 -10.96
C GLN A 317 4.80 13.35 -11.99
N HIS A 318 4.78 12.01 -11.93
CA HIS A 318 4.19 11.15 -12.97
C HIS A 318 3.11 10.27 -12.37
N GLU A 319 1.90 10.35 -12.89
CA GLU A 319 0.82 9.43 -12.56
C GLU A 319 0.80 8.31 -13.62
N VAL A 320 1.01 7.09 -13.19
CA VAL A 320 1.24 5.93 -14.05
C VAL A 320 0.15 4.89 -13.82
N ASP A 321 -0.37 4.33 -14.91
CA ASP A 321 -1.29 3.20 -14.86
C ASP A 321 -0.55 1.92 -14.46
N PHE A 322 -0.83 1.41 -13.27
CA PHE A 322 -0.20 0.19 -12.77
C PHE A 322 -0.54 -1.03 -13.63
N ASP A 323 -1.72 -1.06 -14.27
CA ASP A 323 -2.07 -2.15 -15.16
C ASP A 323 -1.12 -2.23 -16.36
N GLN A 324 -0.59 -1.11 -16.80
CA GLN A 324 0.44 -1.06 -17.83
C GLN A 324 1.82 -1.49 -17.32
N ALA A 325 2.11 -1.33 -16.03
CA ALA A 325 3.38 -1.76 -15.44
C ALA A 325 3.43 -3.27 -15.08
N LYS A 326 2.28 -3.93 -14.95
CA LYS A 326 2.20 -5.37 -14.60
C LYS A 326 2.94 -6.30 -15.57
N PRO A 327 2.84 -6.14 -16.90
CA PRO A 327 3.63 -6.96 -17.83
C PRO A 327 5.14 -6.80 -17.65
N LEU A 328 5.62 -5.57 -17.34
CA LEU A 328 7.02 -5.31 -17.00
C LEU A 328 7.43 -6.04 -15.71
N LEU A 329 6.59 -5.99 -14.66
CA LEU A 329 6.84 -6.74 -13.42
C LEU A 329 7.10 -8.21 -13.74
N LYS A 330 6.19 -8.84 -14.48
CA LYS A 330 6.34 -10.24 -14.88
C LYS A 330 7.63 -10.47 -15.67
N TYR A 331 7.94 -9.63 -16.66
CA TYR A 331 9.12 -9.75 -17.49
C TYR A 331 10.42 -9.74 -16.66
N PHE A 332 10.56 -8.78 -15.74
CA PHE A 332 11.74 -8.66 -14.88
C PHE A 332 11.86 -9.81 -13.88
N VAL A 333 10.75 -10.26 -13.30
CA VAL A 333 10.75 -11.42 -12.40
C VAL A 333 11.12 -12.71 -13.15
N ASP A 334 10.60 -12.92 -14.36
CA ASP A 334 10.96 -14.07 -15.21
C ASP A 334 12.45 -14.05 -15.61
N LYS A 335 13.07 -12.87 -15.71
CA LYS A 335 14.51 -12.69 -15.92
C LYS A 335 15.35 -12.89 -14.64
N GLY A 336 14.71 -13.11 -13.49
CA GLY A 336 15.37 -13.36 -12.21
C GLY A 336 15.64 -12.12 -11.36
N HIS A 337 15.11 -10.95 -11.73
CA HIS A 337 15.22 -9.75 -10.90
C HIS A 337 14.21 -9.78 -9.76
N ASN A 338 14.69 -9.52 -8.53
CA ASN A 338 13.82 -9.41 -7.36
C ASN A 338 13.26 -8.00 -7.23
N ILE A 339 12.18 -7.70 -7.96
CA ILE A 339 11.49 -6.41 -7.95
C ILE A 339 10.03 -6.56 -7.54
N GLY A 340 9.50 -5.61 -6.76
CA GLY A 340 8.09 -5.55 -6.35
C GLY A 340 7.25 -4.66 -7.27
N GLU A 341 5.96 -4.56 -6.94
CA GLU A 341 4.94 -3.82 -7.72
C GLU A 341 5.32 -2.33 -7.88
N SER A 342 5.78 -1.68 -6.80
CA SER A 342 6.17 -0.27 -6.81
C SER A 342 7.39 -0.02 -7.71
N SER A 343 8.35 -0.95 -7.74
CA SER A 343 9.55 -0.87 -8.59
C SER A 343 9.19 -1.02 -10.07
N ALA A 344 8.25 -1.90 -10.39
CA ALA A 344 7.74 -2.04 -11.75
C ALA A 344 7.06 -0.75 -12.25
N LEU A 345 6.30 -0.08 -11.37
CA LEU A 345 5.68 1.21 -11.69
C LEU A 345 6.75 2.28 -12.01
N ALA A 346 7.83 2.34 -11.21
CA ALA A 346 8.93 3.27 -11.43
C ALA A 346 9.71 2.97 -12.74
N LEU A 347 9.99 1.69 -13.03
CA LEU A 347 10.67 1.28 -14.26
C LEU A 347 9.81 1.57 -15.50
N TYR A 348 8.49 1.37 -15.42
CA TYR A 348 7.60 1.71 -16.52
C TYR A 348 7.55 3.22 -16.77
N ALA A 349 7.59 4.04 -15.71
CA ALA A 349 7.74 5.50 -15.87
C ALA A 349 9.03 5.86 -16.61
N VAL A 350 10.14 5.14 -16.39
CA VAL A 350 11.40 5.35 -17.14
C VAL A 350 11.23 5.02 -18.62
N ILE A 351 10.52 3.94 -18.97
CA ILE A 351 10.21 3.64 -20.38
C ILE A 351 9.46 4.80 -21.02
N GLN A 352 8.46 5.36 -20.32
CA GLN A 352 7.68 6.49 -20.84
C GLN A 352 8.57 7.74 -21.01
N LEU A 353 9.39 8.08 -19.99
CA LEU A 353 10.32 9.21 -20.05
C LEU A 353 11.32 9.07 -21.20
N ALA A 354 11.92 7.89 -21.36
CA ALA A 354 12.87 7.61 -22.42
C ALA A 354 12.23 7.67 -23.82
N ASN A 355 11.03 7.15 -23.95
CA ASN A 355 10.29 7.16 -25.22
C ASN A 355 9.93 8.58 -25.68
N PHE A 356 9.54 9.47 -24.73
CA PHE A 356 9.22 10.87 -25.06
C PHE A 356 10.48 11.74 -25.22
N GLY A 357 11.54 11.46 -24.45
CA GLY A 357 12.78 12.26 -24.42
C GLY A 357 13.87 11.78 -25.39
N GLY A 358 13.68 10.66 -26.10
CA GLY A 358 14.70 10.08 -26.99
C GLY A 358 15.84 9.37 -26.25
N GLY A 359 15.67 9.03 -24.98
CA GLY A 359 16.69 8.38 -24.13
C GLY A 359 16.78 9.01 -22.74
N GLY A 360 18.00 9.03 -22.17
CA GLY A 360 18.30 9.65 -20.90
C GLY A 360 18.95 8.71 -19.89
N LYS A 361 19.46 9.27 -18.79
CA LYS A 361 20.16 8.52 -17.74
C LYS A 361 19.35 8.52 -16.46
N PHE A 362 19.06 7.35 -15.90
CA PHE A 362 18.20 7.22 -14.73
C PHE A 362 18.77 6.24 -13.69
N VAL A 363 18.57 6.58 -12.42
CA VAL A 363 18.67 5.65 -11.29
C VAL A 363 17.27 5.39 -10.77
N VAL A 364 16.86 4.14 -10.75
CA VAL A 364 15.54 3.71 -10.26
C VAL A 364 15.68 3.05 -8.89
N ILE A 365 14.88 3.47 -7.94
CA ILE A 365 14.83 2.84 -6.62
C ILE A 365 13.99 1.57 -6.70
N ILE A 366 14.63 0.42 -6.54
CA ILE A 366 14.00 -0.90 -6.40
C ILE A 366 13.68 -1.11 -4.93
N ALA A 367 12.51 -0.61 -4.53
CA ALA A 367 12.15 -0.40 -3.14
C ALA A 367 11.90 -1.69 -2.35
N ASP A 368 11.39 -2.73 -3.00
CA ASP A 368 11.15 -4.05 -2.41
C ASP A 368 11.16 -5.16 -3.48
N GLY A 369 11.06 -6.41 -3.02
CA GLY A 369 11.04 -7.60 -3.87
C GLY A 369 9.66 -8.20 -4.08
N ILE A 370 9.59 -9.22 -4.96
CA ILE A 370 8.35 -9.88 -5.38
C ILE A 370 7.77 -10.83 -4.32
N GLU A 371 8.55 -11.27 -3.34
CA GLU A 371 8.19 -12.38 -2.44
C GLU A 371 6.79 -12.21 -1.82
N LYS A 372 6.48 -11.02 -1.32
CA LYS A 372 5.19 -10.68 -0.70
C LYS A 372 4.01 -10.60 -1.69
N TYR A 373 4.30 -10.54 -2.98
CA TYR A 373 3.34 -10.31 -4.05
C TYR A 373 3.25 -11.48 -5.03
N LYS A 374 3.93 -12.61 -4.77
CA LYS A 374 3.95 -13.79 -5.65
C LYS A 374 2.55 -14.31 -5.96
N LYS A 375 1.68 -14.39 -4.96
CA LYS A 375 0.29 -14.83 -5.16
C LYS A 375 -0.47 -13.90 -6.14
N ASN A 376 -0.21 -12.61 -6.07
CA ASN A 376 -0.78 -11.64 -7.01
C ASN A 376 -0.22 -11.81 -8.42
N LEU A 377 1.10 -12.01 -8.54
CA LEU A 377 1.76 -12.23 -9.84
C LEU A 377 1.24 -13.52 -10.52
N GLU A 378 1.06 -14.59 -9.76
CA GLU A 378 0.46 -15.83 -10.25
C GLU A 378 -0.99 -15.64 -10.69
N ALA A 379 -1.77 -14.86 -9.95
CA ALA A 379 -3.13 -14.50 -10.34
C ALA A 379 -3.17 -13.66 -11.63
N MET A 380 -2.17 -12.79 -11.85
CA MET A 380 -2.01 -12.03 -13.10
C MET A 380 -1.68 -12.91 -14.30
N SER A 381 -1.02 -14.06 -14.08
CA SER A 381 -0.63 -15.00 -15.14
C SER A 381 -1.78 -15.89 -15.61
N LYS A 382 -2.82 -16.06 -14.77
CA LYS A 382 -4.07 -16.68 -15.17
C LYS A 382 -4.83 -15.68 -16.04
N LYS A 383 -5.36 -16.14 -17.20
CA LYS A 383 -6.09 -15.32 -18.19
C LYS A 383 -6.86 -14.18 -17.54
N ARG A 384 -6.63 -12.94 -17.95
CA ARG A 384 -7.35 -11.75 -17.43
C ARG A 384 -8.86 -12.00 -17.56
N VAL A 385 -9.51 -12.32 -16.48
CA VAL A 385 -10.95 -12.20 -16.38
C VAL A 385 -11.20 -10.72 -16.10
N ARG A 386 -11.86 -10.03 -17.01
CA ARG A 386 -12.33 -8.66 -16.79
C ARG A 386 -13.19 -8.68 -15.52
N THR A 387 -12.83 -7.88 -14.51
CA THR A 387 -13.53 -7.86 -13.22
C THR A 387 -14.32 -6.58 -12.97
N GLN A 388 -14.32 -5.65 -13.93
CA GLN A 388 -15.08 -4.39 -13.84
C GLN A 388 -15.74 -4.06 -15.18
N VAL A 389 -16.92 -3.46 -15.10
CA VAL A 389 -17.74 -3.06 -16.23
C VAL A 389 -18.42 -1.74 -15.92
N SER A 390 -18.53 -0.82 -16.91
CA SER A 390 -19.35 0.39 -16.78
C SER A 390 -20.84 0.09 -16.85
N LEU A 391 -21.69 1.03 -16.43
CA LEU A 391 -23.14 0.86 -16.50
C LEU A 391 -23.63 0.65 -17.93
N ASP A 392 -23.15 1.45 -18.87
CA ASP A 392 -23.58 1.38 -20.28
C ASP A 392 -23.19 0.03 -20.91
N GLU A 393 -22.00 -0.46 -20.62
CA GLU A 393 -21.55 -1.78 -21.08
C GLU A 393 -22.33 -2.91 -20.40
N ALA A 394 -22.56 -2.83 -19.08
CA ALA A 394 -23.34 -3.82 -18.35
C ALA A 394 -24.78 -3.91 -18.86
N ALA A 395 -25.41 -2.77 -19.11
CA ALA A 395 -26.77 -2.72 -19.65
C ALA A 395 -26.81 -3.26 -21.10
N SER A 396 -25.80 -2.94 -21.93
CA SER A 396 -25.71 -3.44 -23.31
C SER A 396 -25.47 -4.95 -23.41
N SER A 397 -24.86 -5.54 -22.39
CA SER A 397 -24.56 -6.99 -22.30
C SER A 397 -25.34 -7.71 -21.19
N ALA A 398 -26.48 -7.15 -20.79
CA ALA A 398 -27.29 -7.64 -19.66
C ALA A 398 -27.76 -9.11 -19.82
N ASP A 399 -27.90 -9.57 -21.06
CA ASP A 399 -28.28 -10.96 -21.38
C ASP A 399 -27.11 -11.96 -21.16
N GLU A 400 -25.88 -11.50 -21.11
CA GLU A 400 -24.72 -12.34 -20.81
C GLU A 400 -24.58 -12.65 -19.31
N TYR A 401 -25.29 -11.91 -18.45
CA TYR A 401 -25.29 -12.17 -17.01
C TYR A 401 -26.39 -13.14 -16.63
N ASP A 402 -25.98 -14.31 -16.12
CA ASP A 402 -26.91 -15.29 -15.57
C ASP A 402 -27.49 -14.82 -14.25
N LYS A 403 -26.68 -14.12 -13.45
CA LYS A 403 -27.04 -13.59 -12.13
C LYS A 403 -26.47 -12.20 -11.93
N ILE A 404 -27.25 -11.39 -11.24
CA ILE A 404 -26.82 -10.09 -10.68
C ILE A 404 -26.85 -10.24 -9.17
N ILE A 405 -25.71 -9.99 -8.52
CA ILE A 405 -25.54 -10.24 -7.09
C ILE A 405 -25.32 -8.89 -6.39
N TRP A 406 -26.25 -8.52 -5.52
CA TRP A 406 -26.08 -7.32 -4.70
C TRP A 406 -25.27 -7.63 -3.46
N ILE A 407 -24.02 -7.21 -3.47
CA ILE A 407 -23.04 -7.41 -2.39
C ILE A 407 -23.19 -6.33 -1.34
N HIS A 408 -23.43 -6.74 -0.08
CA HIS A 408 -23.53 -5.84 1.06
C HIS A 408 -22.96 -6.48 2.32
N THR A 409 -22.57 -5.66 3.31
CA THR A 409 -21.98 -6.13 4.58
C THR A 409 -22.62 -5.50 5.81
N GLN A 410 -23.36 -4.38 5.67
CA GLN A 410 -23.77 -3.55 6.81
C GLN A 410 -25.24 -3.07 6.78
N TYR A 411 -25.99 -3.42 5.76
CA TYR A 411 -27.39 -2.97 5.61
C TYR A 411 -28.24 -4.08 5.03
N THR A 412 -29.54 -3.98 5.20
CA THR A 412 -30.50 -4.89 4.58
C THR A 412 -31.03 -4.26 3.28
N PRO A 413 -30.79 -4.86 2.12
CA PRO A 413 -31.35 -4.37 0.85
C PRO A 413 -32.87 -4.41 0.86
N ARG A 414 -33.47 -3.37 0.28
CA ARG A 414 -34.94 -3.28 0.10
C ARG A 414 -35.35 -3.60 -1.33
N GLN A 415 -36.62 -3.92 -1.50
CA GLN A 415 -37.21 -4.23 -2.79
C GLN A 415 -37.04 -3.08 -3.80
N GLU A 416 -37.16 -1.84 -3.36
CA GLU A 416 -36.99 -0.64 -4.19
C GLU A 416 -35.57 -0.52 -4.77
N GLY A 417 -34.54 -0.96 -4.02
CA GLY A 417 -33.17 -1.00 -4.50
C GLY A 417 -32.96 -2.09 -5.56
N ILE A 418 -33.61 -3.25 -5.40
CA ILE A 418 -33.62 -4.32 -6.40
C ILE A 418 -34.25 -3.85 -7.70
N GLU A 419 -35.42 -3.18 -7.60
CA GLU A 419 -36.12 -2.61 -8.75
C GLU A 419 -35.30 -1.53 -9.46
N LEU A 420 -34.59 -0.69 -8.71
CA LEU A 420 -33.70 0.32 -9.26
C LEU A 420 -32.55 -0.30 -10.10
N ILE A 421 -31.88 -1.34 -9.56
CA ILE A 421 -30.83 -2.05 -10.29
C ILE A 421 -31.40 -2.73 -11.54
N ALA A 422 -32.53 -3.43 -11.40
CA ALA A 422 -33.19 -4.13 -12.50
C ALA A 422 -33.57 -3.17 -13.64
N LYS A 423 -34.21 -2.04 -13.30
CA LYS A 423 -34.61 -0.98 -14.26
C LYS A 423 -33.38 -0.39 -14.98
N SER A 424 -32.31 -0.11 -14.24
CA SER A 424 -31.12 0.52 -14.80
C SER A 424 -30.32 -0.38 -15.73
N LEU A 425 -30.41 -1.70 -15.53
CA LEU A 425 -29.76 -2.71 -16.36
C LEU A 425 -30.69 -3.30 -17.43
N GLY A 426 -31.99 -2.97 -17.39
CA GLY A 426 -32.98 -3.52 -18.32
C GLY A 426 -33.26 -5.02 -18.12
N VAL A 427 -33.16 -5.50 -16.88
CA VAL A 427 -33.32 -6.93 -16.55
C VAL A 427 -34.56 -7.18 -15.67
N ASP A 428 -35.02 -8.44 -15.61
CA ASP A 428 -36.04 -8.85 -14.66
C ASP A 428 -35.50 -8.83 -13.22
N PRO A 429 -36.23 -8.27 -12.23
CA PRO A 429 -35.79 -8.26 -10.83
C PRO A 429 -35.47 -9.65 -10.24
N SER A 430 -36.08 -10.71 -10.75
CA SER A 430 -35.80 -12.10 -10.32
C SER A 430 -34.38 -12.58 -10.65
N LYS A 431 -33.66 -11.91 -11.58
CA LYS A 431 -32.23 -12.16 -11.83
C LYS A 431 -31.33 -11.65 -10.70
N ILE A 432 -31.85 -10.80 -9.79
CA ILE A 432 -31.05 -10.17 -8.73
C ILE A 432 -31.12 -11.01 -7.47
N THR A 433 -29.97 -11.43 -7.01
CA THR A 433 -29.80 -12.19 -5.77
C THR A 433 -29.15 -11.32 -4.72
N VAL A 434 -29.61 -11.47 -3.47
CA VAL A 434 -29.08 -10.72 -2.32
C VAL A 434 -28.59 -11.71 -1.26
N PRO A 435 -27.29 -12.06 -1.24
CA PRO A 435 -26.76 -12.91 -0.20
C PRO A 435 -26.75 -12.20 1.15
N THR A 436 -26.75 -12.95 2.25
CA THR A 436 -26.69 -12.35 3.59
C THR A 436 -25.36 -11.64 3.83
N ALA A 437 -25.34 -10.63 4.70
CA ALA A 437 -24.11 -9.94 5.08
C ALA A 437 -23.05 -10.91 5.65
N THR A 438 -23.48 -11.93 6.37
CA THR A 438 -22.58 -12.99 6.89
C THR A 438 -21.94 -13.79 5.77
N THR A 439 -22.70 -14.16 4.73
CA THR A 439 -22.18 -14.88 3.56
C THR A 439 -21.15 -14.04 2.80
N VAL A 440 -21.46 -12.75 2.59
CA VAL A 440 -20.52 -11.81 1.97
C VAL A 440 -19.27 -11.64 2.83
N GLY A 441 -19.42 -11.48 4.14
CA GLY A 441 -18.30 -11.40 5.08
C GLY A 441 -17.40 -12.65 5.02
N LYS A 442 -17.98 -13.84 4.98
CA LYS A 442 -17.21 -15.09 4.80
C LYS A 442 -16.46 -15.11 3.47
N LEU A 443 -17.10 -14.74 2.35
CA LEU A 443 -16.47 -14.67 1.02
C LEU A 443 -15.22 -13.80 1.03
N LEU A 444 -15.33 -12.59 1.58
CA LEU A 444 -14.25 -11.62 1.60
C LEU A 444 -13.13 -11.99 2.58
N ALA A 445 -13.47 -12.53 3.75
CA ALA A 445 -12.50 -12.89 4.78
C ALA A 445 -11.71 -14.16 4.45
N THR A 446 -12.38 -15.18 3.90
CA THR A 446 -11.74 -16.48 3.62
C THR A 446 -11.13 -16.57 2.22
N GLN A 447 -11.43 -15.63 1.33
CA GLN A 447 -11.08 -15.66 -0.09
C GLN A 447 -11.55 -16.95 -0.81
N LYS A 448 -12.58 -17.60 -0.27
CA LYS A 448 -13.20 -18.82 -0.81
C LYS A 448 -14.69 -18.60 -0.98
N VAL A 449 -15.30 -19.28 -1.94
CA VAL A 449 -16.75 -19.22 -2.15
C VAL A 449 -17.44 -19.97 -1.01
N PRO A 450 -18.27 -19.29 -0.19
CA PRO A 450 -19.04 -19.94 0.86
C PRO A 450 -20.03 -20.97 0.28
N GLU A 451 -20.28 -22.04 1.03
CA GLU A 451 -21.24 -23.08 0.62
C GLU A 451 -22.63 -22.51 0.36
N GLU A 452 -23.04 -21.50 1.14
CA GLU A 452 -24.33 -20.83 1.02
C GLU A 452 -24.48 -20.04 -0.31
N LEU A 453 -23.35 -19.58 -0.90
CA LEU A 453 -23.34 -18.88 -2.18
C LEU A 453 -23.12 -19.83 -3.38
N SER A 454 -22.56 -21.02 -3.13
CA SER A 454 -22.23 -22.00 -4.16
C SER A 454 -23.42 -22.42 -5.02
N PRO A 455 -24.65 -22.69 -4.48
CA PRO A 455 -25.79 -23.09 -5.29
C PRO A 455 -26.24 -22.03 -6.28
N GLU A 456 -26.07 -20.74 -5.93
CA GLU A 456 -26.45 -19.61 -6.78
C GLU A 456 -25.44 -19.35 -7.91
N LEU A 457 -24.20 -19.80 -7.73
CA LEU A 457 -23.10 -19.64 -8.68
C LEU A 457 -22.80 -20.90 -9.47
N GLN A 458 -23.21 -22.09 -8.96
CA GLN A 458 -23.04 -23.37 -9.66
C GLN A 458 -24.05 -23.51 -10.79
N GLY A 459 -23.57 -23.85 -11.98
CA GLY A 459 -24.41 -24.04 -13.16
C GLY A 459 -24.63 -22.79 -13.99
N THR A 460 -24.04 -21.65 -13.62
CA THR A 460 -24.00 -20.48 -14.48
C THR A 460 -23.10 -20.79 -15.69
N LYS A 461 -23.67 -20.71 -16.89
CA LYS A 461 -22.91 -20.84 -18.15
C LYS A 461 -22.32 -19.51 -18.60
N GLY A 462 -22.81 -18.40 -18.05
CA GLY A 462 -22.41 -17.04 -18.32
C GLY A 462 -21.66 -16.41 -17.14
N LYS A 463 -21.67 -15.08 -17.12
CA LYS A 463 -21.02 -14.26 -16.12
C LYS A 463 -22.00 -13.87 -15.00
N SER A 464 -21.47 -13.55 -13.83
CA SER A 464 -22.22 -12.87 -12.75
C SER A 464 -21.81 -11.38 -12.68
N LEU A 465 -22.80 -10.49 -12.58
CA LEU A 465 -22.57 -9.09 -12.31
C LEU A 465 -22.75 -8.82 -10.82
N LEU A 466 -21.73 -8.25 -10.18
CA LEU A 466 -21.78 -7.87 -8.78
C LEU A 466 -22.00 -6.36 -8.65
N VAL A 467 -22.92 -5.98 -7.79
CA VAL A 467 -23.26 -4.57 -7.51
C VAL A 467 -23.18 -4.33 -6.01
N CYS A 468 -22.58 -3.23 -5.59
CA CYS A 468 -22.66 -2.72 -4.21
C CYS A 468 -22.94 -1.20 -4.24
N MET A 469 -22.97 -0.53 -3.09
CA MET A 469 -23.29 0.89 -3.06
C MET A 469 -22.33 1.77 -3.88
N ALA A 470 -21.02 1.57 -3.77
CA ALA A 470 -19.98 2.41 -4.39
C ALA A 470 -18.97 1.64 -5.27
N GLY A 471 -19.26 0.39 -5.63
CA GLY A 471 -18.42 -0.42 -6.52
C GLY A 471 -17.19 -1.07 -5.89
N GLN A 472 -16.83 -0.76 -4.64
CA GLN A 472 -15.61 -1.28 -4.02
C GLN A 472 -15.77 -2.71 -3.48
N THR A 473 -16.79 -2.94 -2.67
CA THR A 473 -17.06 -4.27 -2.08
C THR A 473 -17.39 -5.30 -3.16
N SER A 474 -18.15 -4.91 -4.18
CA SER A 474 -18.45 -5.77 -5.33
C SER A 474 -17.21 -6.09 -6.17
N LEU A 475 -16.27 -5.15 -6.32
CA LEU A 475 -15.01 -5.40 -6.98
C LEU A 475 -14.15 -6.42 -6.22
N MET A 476 -14.08 -6.30 -4.89
CA MET A 476 -13.37 -7.28 -4.05
C MET A 476 -14.00 -8.67 -4.20
N ALA A 477 -15.31 -8.77 -4.10
CA ALA A 477 -16.03 -10.02 -4.28
C ALA A 477 -15.85 -10.60 -5.69
N ALA A 478 -15.90 -9.79 -6.75
CA ALA A 478 -15.67 -10.22 -8.12
C ALA A 478 -14.26 -10.78 -8.32
N LYS A 479 -13.25 -10.16 -7.72
CA LYS A 479 -11.86 -10.68 -7.74
C LYS A 479 -11.75 -12.04 -7.03
N VAL A 480 -12.42 -12.21 -5.88
CA VAL A 480 -12.46 -13.50 -5.17
C VAL A 480 -13.13 -14.57 -6.02
N LEU A 481 -14.28 -14.27 -6.59
CA LEU A 481 -15.00 -15.23 -7.45
C LEU A 481 -14.17 -15.60 -8.68
N ALA A 482 -13.57 -14.61 -9.35
CA ALA A 482 -12.70 -14.84 -10.51
C ALA A 482 -11.48 -15.71 -10.14
N GLY A 483 -10.88 -15.49 -8.96
CA GLY A 483 -9.79 -16.32 -8.41
C GLY A 483 -10.20 -17.77 -8.14
N ASN A 484 -11.49 -18.01 -7.89
CA ASN A 484 -12.08 -19.35 -7.72
C ASN A 484 -12.68 -19.92 -9.03
N GLY A 485 -12.38 -19.30 -10.18
CA GLY A 485 -12.80 -19.81 -11.51
C GLY A 485 -14.22 -19.43 -11.92
N ILE A 486 -14.89 -18.55 -11.19
CA ILE A 486 -16.24 -18.08 -11.48
C ILE A 486 -16.17 -16.76 -12.24
N ALA A 487 -16.65 -16.74 -13.49
CA ALA A 487 -16.67 -15.53 -14.31
C ALA A 487 -17.58 -14.46 -13.67
N SER A 488 -17.00 -13.34 -13.27
CA SER A 488 -17.71 -12.29 -12.55
C SER A 488 -17.13 -10.92 -12.81
N GLU A 489 -17.99 -9.93 -12.90
CA GLU A 489 -17.65 -8.53 -13.11
C GLU A 489 -18.34 -7.67 -12.04
N SER A 490 -17.72 -6.57 -11.64
CA SER A 490 -18.27 -5.58 -10.72
C SER A 490 -18.70 -4.33 -11.47
N LEU A 491 -19.87 -3.80 -11.17
CA LEU A 491 -20.32 -2.52 -11.68
C LEU A 491 -19.46 -1.39 -11.10
N ILE A 492 -18.79 -0.64 -11.96
CA ILE A 492 -17.99 0.55 -11.58
C ILE A 492 -18.92 1.55 -10.89
N GLY A 493 -18.49 2.06 -9.72
CA GLY A 493 -19.28 3.00 -8.93
C GLY A 493 -20.55 2.43 -8.29
N GLY A 494 -20.93 1.19 -8.59
CA GLY A 494 -22.09 0.52 -7.99
C GLY A 494 -23.40 1.27 -8.21
N ILE A 495 -24.28 1.25 -7.20
CA ILE A 495 -25.58 1.94 -7.25
C ILE A 495 -25.45 3.45 -7.42
N SER A 496 -24.35 4.06 -6.95
CA SER A 496 -24.13 5.50 -7.10
C SER A 496 -23.99 5.96 -8.57
N GLU A 497 -23.65 5.07 -9.49
CA GLU A 497 -23.54 5.36 -10.93
C GLU A 497 -24.86 5.18 -11.68
N LEU A 498 -25.89 4.59 -11.07
CA LEU A 498 -27.20 4.46 -11.68
C LEU A 498 -27.81 5.84 -11.95
N PRO A 499 -28.64 6.03 -13.01
CA PRO A 499 -29.16 7.34 -13.40
C PRO A 499 -29.83 8.10 -12.27
N GLU A 500 -30.57 7.40 -11.41
CA GLU A 500 -31.19 8.00 -10.24
C GLU A 500 -30.20 8.33 -9.12
N GLY A 501 -29.05 7.63 -9.05
CA GLY A 501 -27.95 7.91 -8.12
C GLY A 501 -27.22 9.21 -8.43
N LYS A 502 -27.15 9.60 -9.69
CA LYS A 502 -26.51 10.86 -10.13
C LYS A 502 -27.35 12.11 -9.86
N THR A 503 -28.67 11.95 -9.77
CA THR A 503 -29.62 13.06 -9.59
C THR A 503 -30.12 13.25 -8.17
N ARG A 504 -29.91 12.27 -7.28
CA ARG A 504 -30.30 12.28 -5.88
C ARG A 504 -29.11 12.33 -4.95
N ASN A 505 -29.32 12.89 -3.75
CA ASN A 505 -28.34 12.76 -2.68
C ASN A 505 -28.15 11.27 -2.36
N LEU A 506 -26.90 10.78 -2.42
CA LEU A 506 -26.58 9.37 -2.17
C LEU A 506 -27.16 8.85 -0.83
N GLY A 507 -27.25 9.70 0.19
CA GLY A 507 -27.88 9.36 1.47
C GLY A 507 -29.40 9.11 1.38
N GLU A 508 -30.09 9.75 0.45
CA GLU A 508 -31.52 9.48 0.16
C GLU A 508 -31.71 8.17 -0.59
N LEU A 509 -30.81 7.90 -1.54
CA LEU A 509 -30.81 6.65 -2.29
C LEU A 509 -30.54 5.44 -1.37
N ILE A 510 -29.58 5.60 -0.44
CA ILE A 510 -29.27 4.58 0.57
C ILE A 510 -30.49 4.32 1.45
N ARG A 511 -31.16 5.37 1.97
CA ARG A 511 -32.35 5.23 2.79
C ARG A 511 -33.54 4.59 2.06
N GLN A 512 -33.65 4.74 0.75
CA GLN A 512 -34.65 4.06 -0.06
C GLN A 512 -34.29 2.61 -0.41
N ALA A 513 -33.01 2.33 -0.63
CA ALA A 513 -32.52 1.02 -1.05
C ALA A 513 -32.19 0.07 0.12
N THR A 514 -32.14 0.58 1.36
CA THR A 514 -31.71 -0.17 2.56
C THR A 514 -32.50 0.20 3.79
N GLU A 515 -32.58 -0.69 4.79
CA GLU A 515 -33.10 -0.43 6.12
C GLU A 515 -32.00 0.06 7.07
#